data_ac8475435c1baacaabaa29c32b3ec5d3
#
_entry.id   ac8475435c1baacaabaa29c32b3ec5d3
#
_cell.length_a   1.000
_cell.length_b   1.000
_cell.length_c   1.000
_cell.angle_alpha   90.00
_cell.angle_beta   90.00
_cell.angle_gamma   90.00
#
_symmetry.space_group_name_H-M   'P 1'
#
loop_
_entity.id
_entity.type
_entity.pdbx_description
1 polymer ?
#
loop_
_entity_poly.entity_id
_entity_poly.type
_entity_poly.pdbx_seq_one_letter_code
_entity_poly.pdbx_strand_id
1 'polypeptide(L)'
;MSVSSQIGEYAALLVAICWTITALSFESASKIVGSISVNMIRLFFAFILLAIFSYFYRGMILPLDADLHTWIWLSLSGLIGFVFGDYFLFSSFAIIGSRISMLIMTLVPPITALIGWFLLGETMSFKHIFGMTLTVSGIAIAILNRPSLNNKMKFNYSVKGVVFALLGAVGQAVGLVLSKYGMKSYDPFAATHIRIITGMIGFAIIIVLLRKTSLIRSALKSRKGMTGISIGSVFGPFLGVSLSLYAIQHTGTGIASTIMAIVPILIIPPAIMLFKQKVSMKEVVGAVISVIGVALFFV
;
A
#
# COMPACT_ATOMS: atom_id res chain seq x y z
N MET A 1 17.28 18.64 -14.86
CA MET A 1 16.43 18.22 -13.72
C MET A 1 16.53 19.28 -12.64
N SER A 2 15.41 19.80 -12.14
CA SER A 2 15.42 20.75 -11.02
C SER A 2 15.76 20.02 -9.72
N VAL A 3 16.40 20.71 -8.77
CA VAL A 3 16.74 20.15 -7.44
C VAL A 3 15.50 19.60 -6.73
N SER A 4 14.34 20.23 -6.93
CA SER A 4 13.05 19.76 -6.38
C SER A 4 12.60 18.40 -6.93
N SER A 5 12.85 18.10 -8.22
CA SER A 5 12.53 16.80 -8.81
C SER A 5 13.36 15.67 -8.18
N GLN A 6 14.65 15.90 -7.95
CA GLN A 6 15.53 14.91 -7.32
C GLN A 6 15.10 14.57 -5.88
N ILE A 7 14.66 15.58 -5.11
CA ILE A 7 14.16 15.34 -3.74
C ILE A 7 12.93 14.43 -3.75
N GLY A 8 12.00 14.62 -4.69
CA GLY A 8 10.83 13.75 -4.85
C GLY A 8 11.21 12.30 -5.22
N GLU A 9 12.21 12.11 -6.08
CA GLU A 9 12.71 10.80 -6.48
C GLU A 9 13.40 10.05 -5.31
N TYR A 10 14.22 10.75 -4.53
CA TYR A 10 14.82 10.18 -3.30
C TYR A 10 13.74 9.82 -2.27
N ALA A 11 12.72 10.65 -2.10
CA ALA A 11 11.59 10.35 -1.23
C ALA A 11 10.85 9.08 -1.71
N ALA A 12 10.61 8.94 -3.02
CA ALA A 12 9.97 7.75 -3.59
C ALA A 12 10.79 6.47 -3.37
N LEU A 13 12.13 6.54 -3.48
CA LEU A 13 13.01 5.41 -3.19
C LEU A 13 12.96 5.03 -1.71
N LEU A 14 12.98 6.02 -0.81
CA LEU A 14 12.83 5.79 0.62
C LEU A 14 11.47 5.15 0.95
N VAL A 15 10.40 5.57 0.28
CA VAL A 15 9.07 4.94 0.38
C VAL A 15 9.11 3.48 0.00
N ALA A 16 9.79 3.11 -1.09
CA ALA A 16 9.91 1.70 -1.49
C ALA A 16 10.60 0.84 -0.42
N ILE A 17 11.64 1.37 0.22
CA ILE A 17 12.29 0.71 1.37
C ILE A 17 11.32 0.62 2.56
N CYS A 18 10.65 1.71 2.90
CA CYS A 18 9.67 1.76 3.99
C CYS A 18 8.54 0.73 3.78
N TRP A 19 7.98 0.65 2.58
CA TRP A 19 6.91 -0.32 2.28
C TRP A 19 7.41 -1.77 2.29
N THR A 20 8.66 -2.02 1.93
CA THR A 20 9.27 -3.34 2.06
C THR A 20 9.33 -3.78 3.52
N ILE A 21 9.83 -2.92 4.41
CA ILE A 21 9.89 -3.18 5.86
C ILE A 21 8.47 -3.36 6.43
N THR A 22 7.55 -2.48 6.03
CA THR A 22 6.15 -2.50 6.44
C THR A 22 5.45 -3.80 6.06
N ALA A 23 5.59 -4.24 4.80
CA ALA A 23 4.94 -5.43 4.29
C ALA A 23 5.38 -6.69 5.05
N LEU A 24 6.68 -6.83 5.31
CA LEU A 24 7.23 -7.95 6.09
C LEU A 24 6.77 -7.91 7.56
N SER A 25 6.78 -6.73 8.16
CA SER A 25 6.37 -6.52 9.55
C SER A 25 4.88 -6.82 9.74
N PHE A 26 4.03 -6.34 8.83
CA PHE A 26 2.59 -6.59 8.89
C PHE A 26 2.20 -8.00 8.43
N GLU A 27 2.97 -8.66 7.57
CA GLU A 27 2.78 -10.09 7.31
C GLU A 27 2.98 -10.90 8.60
N SER A 28 4.10 -10.68 9.29
CA SER A 28 4.38 -11.35 10.56
C SER A 28 3.28 -11.08 11.60
N ALA A 29 2.91 -9.82 11.77
CA ALA A 29 1.88 -9.42 12.73
C ALA A 29 0.49 -9.98 12.37
N SER A 30 0.08 -9.90 11.09
CA SER A 30 -1.25 -10.35 10.64
C SER A 30 -1.45 -11.85 10.80
N LYS A 31 -0.37 -12.64 10.66
CA LYS A 31 -0.41 -14.09 10.93
C LYS A 31 -0.60 -14.42 12.42
N ILE A 32 -0.15 -13.53 13.31
CA ILE A 32 -0.20 -13.76 14.77
C ILE A 32 -1.50 -13.22 15.37
N VAL A 33 -1.87 -11.98 15.05
CA VAL A 33 -2.96 -11.26 15.72
C VAL A 33 -4.14 -10.89 14.80
N GLY A 34 -4.07 -11.28 13.53
CA GLY A 34 -5.11 -11.02 12.52
C GLY A 34 -5.08 -9.59 11.94
N SER A 35 -5.57 -9.46 10.70
CA SER A 35 -5.52 -8.19 9.93
C SER A 35 -6.29 -7.04 10.58
N ILE A 36 -7.44 -7.32 11.22
CA ILE A 36 -8.26 -6.28 11.89
C ILE A 36 -7.47 -5.65 13.05
N SER A 37 -6.83 -6.48 13.89
CA SER A 37 -6.03 -5.99 15.02
C SER A 37 -4.83 -5.19 14.54
N VAL A 38 -4.13 -5.66 13.52
CA VAL A 38 -3.00 -4.93 12.91
C VAL A 38 -3.47 -3.58 12.40
N ASN A 39 -4.57 -3.53 11.63
CA ASN A 39 -5.07 -2.29 11.06
C ASN A 39 -5.47 -1.25 12.12
N MET A 40 -6.20 -1.65 13.16
CA MET A 40 -6.59 -0.72 14.22
C MET A 40 -5.39 -0.19 15.01
N ILE A 41 -4.52 -1.10 15.47
CA ILE A 41 -3.41 -0.72 16.35
C ILE A 41 -2.36 0.10 15.58
N ARG A 42 -2.04 -0.24 14.32
CA ARG A 42 -1.08 0.53 13.51
C ARG A 42 -1.54 1.97 13.25
N LEU A 43 -2.83 2.16 12.98
CA LEU A 43 -3.38 3.51 12.76
C LEU A 43 -3.32 4.32 14.06
N PHE A 44 -3.59 3.71 15.20
CA PHE A 44 -3.45 4.37 16.50
C PHE A 44 -2.00 4.80 16.77
N PHE A 45 -1.01 3.93 16.51
CA PHE A 45 0.40 4.31 16.63
C PHE A 45 0.77 5.43 15.65
N ALA A 46 0.34 5.33 14.41
CA ALA A 46 0.62 6.35 13.41
C ALA A 46 -0.05 7.69 13.75
N PHE A 47 -1.27 7.68 14.31
CA PHE A 47 -1.93 8.87 14.82
C PHE A 47 -1.07 9.59 15.87
N ILE A 48 -0.55 8.85 16.85
CA ILE A 48 0.32 9.43 17.90
C ILE A 48 1.61 9.99 17.27
N LEU A 49 2.26 9.23 16.39
CA LEU A 49 3.51 9.68 15.75
C LEU A 49 3.29 10.94 14.91
N LEU A 50 2.20 11.00 14.14
CA LEU A 50 1.85 12.18 13.35
C LEU A 50 1.44 13.37 14.23
N ALA A 51 0.74 13.14 15.33
CA ALA A 51 0.38 14.18 16.29
C ALA A 51 1.64 14.83 16.90
N ILE A 52 2.61 14.01 17.32
CA ILE A 52 3.89 14.48 17.85
C ILE A 52 4.66 15.21 16.75
N PHE A 53 4.81 14.62 15.54
CA PHE A 53 5.52 15.24 14.42
C PHE A 53 4.88 16.57 14.02
N SER A 54 3.55 16.63 13.88
CA SER A 54 2.83 17.86 13.53
C SER A 54 2.99 18.96 14.57
N TYR A 55 3.04 18.61 15.84
CA TYR A 55 3.29 19.58 16.91
C TYR A 55 4.64 20.27 16.75
N PHE A 56 5.72 19.51 16.51
CA PHE A 56 7.05 20.08 16.33
C PHE A 56 7.25 20.77 14.96
N TYR A 57 6.63 20.24 13.91
CA TYR A 57 6.82 20.74 12.55
C TYR A 57 5.87 21.90 12.20
N ARG A 58 4.62 21.87 12.68
CA ARG A 58 3.57 22.83 12.32
C ARG A 58 3.04 23.63 13.50
N GLY A 59 3.46 23.34 14.72
CA GLY A 59 2.93 23.96 15.94
C GLY A 59 1.50 23.51 16.31
N MET A 60 0.95 22.50 15.60
CA MET A 60 -0.42 22.01 15.78
C MET A 60 -0.44 20.48 15.91
N ILE A 61 -1.20 19.96 16.88
CA ILE A 61 -1.34 18.51 17.08
C ILE A 61 -2.25 17.88 16.02
N LEU A 62 -3.31 18.56 15.64
CA LEU A 62 -4.33 18.08 14.70
C LEU A 62 -4.39 19.00 13.46
N PRO A 63 -4.77 18.50 12.29
CA PRO A 63 -4.86 19.25 11.03
C PRO A 63 -6.15 20.10 10.97
N LEU A 64 -6.38 20.99 11.96
CA LEU A 64 -7.60 21.80 12.06
C LEU A 64 -7.64 22.98 11.09
N ASP A 65 -6.53 23.28 10.43
CA ASP A 65 -6.38 24.34 9.42
C ASP A 65 -6.79 23.86 8.00
N ALA A 66 -7.11 22.57 7.84
CA ALA A 66 -7.59 22.05 6.56
C ALA A 66 -9.02 22.54 6.27
N ASP A 67 -9.28 22.92 5.01
CA ASP A 67 -10.60 23.31 4.55
C ASP A 67 -11.57 22.11 4.47
N LEU A 68 -12.87 22.39 4.31
CA LEU A 68 -13.90 21.36 4.24
C LEU A 68 -13.69 20.39 3.06
N HIS A 69 -13.23 20.92 1.90
CA HIS A 69 -12.92 20.09 0.73
C HIS A 69 -11.84 19.06 1.05
N THR A 70 -10.74 19.51 1.64
CA THR A 70 -9.63 18.66 2.06
C THR A 70 -10.08 17.60 3.06
N TRP A 71 -10.86 17.97 4.08
CA TRP A 71 -11.41 17.01 5.04
C TRP A 71 -12.30 15.96 4.40
N ILE A 72 -13.25 16.34 3.52
CA ILE A 72 -14.17 15.38 2.88
C ILE A 72 -13.39 14.37 2.03
N TRP A 73 -12.54 14.84 1.13
CA TRP A 73 -11.87 13.95 0.17
C TRP A 73 -10.78 13.09 0.80
N LEU A 74 -10.02 13.64 1.77
CA LEU A 74 -9.04 12.85 2.51
C LEU A 74 -9.69 11.86 3.46
N SER A 75 -10.84 12.20 4.06
CA SER A 75 -11.64 11.26 4.85
C SER A 75 -12.14 10.10 4.01
N LEU A 76 -12.71 10.37 2.85
CA LEU A 76 -13.15 9.34 1.92
C LEU A 76 -11.98 8.46 1.44
N SER A 77 -10.83 9.10 1.15
CA SER A 77 -9.58 8.41 0.85
C SER A 77 -9.12 7.49 2.00
N GLY A 78 -9.22 7.95 3.24
CA GLY A 78 -8.87 7.16 4.42
C GLY A 78 -9.79 5.94 4.60
N LEU A 79 -11.09 6.10 4.39
CA LEU A 79 -12.05 5.00 4.45
C LEU A 79 -11.80 3.97 3.35
N ILE A 80 -11.62 4.41 2.11
CA ILE A 80 -11.43 3.48 0.98
C ILE A 80 -10.02 2.88 1.01
N GLY A 81 -8.97 3.68 1.19
CA GLY A 81 -7.60 3.21 1.18
C GLY A 81 -7.25 2.37 2.42
N PHE A 82 -7.47 2.92 3.62
CA PHE A 82 -7.07 2.24 4.86
C PHE A 82 -8.10 1.22 5.33
N VAL A 83 -9.41 1.57 5.36
CA VAL A 83 -10.40 0.63 5.93
C VAL A 83 -10.66 -0.50 4.95
N PHE A 84 -11.02 -0.22 3.72
CA PHE A 84 -11.26 -1.23 2.71
C PHE A 84 -9.94 -1.82 2.17
N GLY A 85 -9.06 -0.98 1.59
CA GLY A 85 -7.85 -1.41 0.90
C GLY A 85 -6.90 -2.21 1.79
N ASP A 86 -6.52 -1.66 2.94
CA ASP A 86 -5.56 -2.33 3.83
C ASP A 86 -6.16 -3.51 4.60
N TYR A 87 -7.48 -3.54 4.84
CA TYR A 87 -8.11 -4.73 5.39
C TYR A 87 -7.91 -5.93 4.48
N PHE A 88 -8.16 -5.77 3.19
CA PHE A 88 -7.96 -6.83 2.22
C PHE A 88 -6.49 -7.12 1.96
N LEU A 89 -5.64 -6.11 1.85
CA LEU A 89 -4.21 -6.28 1.66
C LEU A 89 -3.57 -7.07 2.80
N PHE A 90 -3.84 -6.71 4.05
CA PHE A 90 -3.22 -7.41 5.20
C PHE A 90 -3.85 -8.78 5.44
N SER A 91 -5.11 -8.97 5.02
CA SER A 91 -5.70 -10.30 4.98
C SER A 91 -5.03 -11.17 3.92
N SER A 92 -4.65 -10.61 2.78
CA SER A 92 -3.87 -11.33 1.76
C SER A 92 -2.46 -11.67 2.26
N PHE A 93 -1.80 -10.76 3.00
CA PHE A 93 -0.49 -11.05 3.63
C PHE A 93 -0.52 -12.29 4.52
N ALA A 94 -1.59 -12.46 5.28
CA ALA A 94 -1.75 -13.64 6.14
C ALA A 94 -1.95 -14.95 5.34
N ILE A 95 -2.54 -14.87 4.12
CA ILE A 95 -2.92 -16.04 3.32
C ILE A 95 -1.85 -16.44 2.31
N ILE A 96 -1.34 -15.47 1.53
CA ILE A 96 -0.40 -15.72 0.41
C ILE A 96 0.98 -15.08 0.63
N GLY A 97 1.17 -14.40 1.74
CA GLY A 97 2.41 -13.69 2.08
C GLY A 97 2.53 -12.30 1.44
N SER A 98 3.36 -11.46 2.04
CA SER A 98 3.55 -10.08 1.59
C SER A 98 4.19 -10.00 0.22
N ARG A 99 5.11 -10.90 -0.11
CA ARG A 99 5.83 -10.92 -1.41
C ARG A 99 4.87 -10.97 -2.60
N ILE A 100 3.96 -11.95 -2.63
CA ILE A 100 3.00 -12.10 -3.74
C ILE A 100 1.92 -11.03 -3.69
N SER A 101 1.47 -10.65 -2.50
CA SER A 101 0.50 -9.57 -2.35
C SER A 101 1.08 -8.23 -2.87
N MET A 102 2.33 -7.90 -2.55
CA MET A 102 3.00 -6.69 -3.05
C MET A 102 3.29 -6.75 -4.56
N LEU A 103 3.50 -7.94 -5.12
CA LEU A 103 3.54 -8.10 -6.57
C LEU A 103 2.20 -7.74 -7.23
N ILE A 104 1.07 -8.18 -6.65
CA ILE A 104 -0.26 -7.81 -7.15
C ILE A 104 -0.52 -6.31 -6.97
N MET A 105 0.06 -5.67 -5.95
CA MET A 105 -0.02 -4.22 -5.75
C MET A 105 0.63 -3.40 -6.86
N THR A 106 1.45 -3.98 -7.75
CA THR A 106 1.92 -3.30 -8.97
C THR A 106 0.77 -2.96 -9.95
N LEU A 107 -0.43 -3.48 -9.72
CA LEU A 107 -1.64 -3.08 -10.44
C LEU A 107 -2.18 -1.70 -9.99
N VAL A 108 -1.73 -1.14 -8.88
CA VAL A 108 -2.21 0.17 -8.38
C VAL A 108 -2.03 1.26 -9.44
N PRO A 109 -0.84 1.49 -10.04
CA PRO A 109 -0.68 2.48 -11.09
C PRO A 109 -1.59 2.25 -12.33
N PRO A 110 -1.65 1.04 -12.92
CA PRO A 110 -2.60 0.74 -13.97
C PRO A 110 -4.07 1.03 -13.63
N ILE A 111 -4.52 0.62 -12.43
CA ILE A 111 -5.89 0.87 -11.99
C ILE A 111 -6.13 2.37 -11.80
N THR A 112 -5.17 3.11 -11.23
CA THR A 112 -5.22 4.56 -11.08
C THR A 112 -5.39 5.26 -12.43
N ALA A 113 -4.67 4.82 -13.45
CA ALA A 113 -4.77 5.38 -14.79
C ALA A 113 -6.10 5.04 -15.48
N LEU A 114 -6.63 3.83 -15.29
CA LEU A 114 -7.98 3.48 -15.76
C LEU A 114 -9.05 4.39 -15.12
N ILE A 115 -8.92 4.67 -13.83
CA ILE A 115 -9.83 5.60 -13.14
C ILE A 115 -9.71 7.01 -13.73
N GLY A 116 -8.50 7.48 -13.99
CA GLY A 116 -8.24 8.78 -14.63
C GLY A 116 -8.88 8.86 -16.03
N TRP A 117 -8.74 7.80 -16.83
CA TRP A 117 -9.33 7.73 -18.16
C TRP A 117 -10.86 7.77 -18.11
N PHE A 118 -11.49 6.94 -17.26
CA PHE A 118 -12.95 6.86 -17.20
C PHE A 118 -13.61 8.06 -16.53
N LEU A 119 -13.02 8.60 -15.45
CA LEU A 119 -13.65 9.64 -14.63
C LEU A 119 -13.16 11.04 -14.93
N LEU A 120 -11.91 11.20 -15.37
CA LEU A 120 -11.30 12.50 -15.62
C LEU A 120 -11.13 12.82 -17.10
N GLY A 121 -11.52 11.91 -18.00
CA GLY A 121 -11.38 12.08 -19.45
C GLY A 121 -9.91 12.13 -19.92
N GLU A 122 -8.98 11.59 -19.13
CA GLU A 122 -7.56 11.52 -19.50
C GLU A 122 -7.37 10.59 -20.70
N THR A 123 -6.43 10.90 -21.59
CA THR A 123 -6.16 10.08 -22.76
C THR A 123 -5.22 8.92 -22.43
N MET A 124 -5.57 7.71 -22.84
CA MET A 124 -4.68 6.56 -22.76
C MET A 124 -3.88 6.38 -24.04
N SER A 125 -2.56 6.49 -23.96
CA SER A 125 -1.67 6.20 -25.09
C SER A 125 -1.44 4.69 -25.24
N PHE A 126 -0.93 4.28 -26.41
CA PHE A 126 -0.53 2.90 -26.66
C PHE A 126 0.52 2.40 -25.64
N LYS A 127 1.43 3.26 -25.20
CA LYS A 127 2.43 2.95 -24.15
C LYS A 127 1.77 2.53 -22.83
N HIS A 128 0.69 3.22 -22.43
CA HIS A 128 -0.06 2.88 -21.21
C HIS A 128 -0.67 1.48 -21.31
N ILE A 129 -1.32 1.15 -22.44
CA ILE A 129 -1.93 -0.17 -22.67
C ILE A 129 -0.87 -1.26 -22.67
N PHE A 130 0.28 -1.02 -23.33
CA PHE A 130 1.39 -1.96 -23.37
C PHE A 130 1.99 -2.20 -21.99
N GLY A 131 2.25 -1.13 -21.21
CA GLY A 131 2.74 -1.22 -19.84
C GLY A 131 1.79 -2.00 -18.92
N MET A 132 0.46 -1.75 -19.03
CA MET A 132 -0.55 -2.50 -18.28
C MET A 132 -0.53 -3.99 -18.64
N THR A 133 -0.50 -4.31 -19.92
CA THR A 133 -0.46 -5.70 -20.41
C THR A 133 0.80 -6.41 -19.89
N LEU A 134 1.92 -5.75 -19.91
CA LEU A 134 3.19 -6.29 -19.41
C LEU A 134 3.15 -6.51 -17.89
N THR A 135 2.60 -5.56 -17.13
CA THR A 135 2.40 -5.69 -15.67
C THR A 135 1.53 -6.90 -15.33
N VAL A 136 0.36 -7.02 -15.98
CA VAL A 136 -0.56 -8.15 -15.75
C VAL A 136 0.08 -9.49 -16.16
N SER A 137 0.82 -9.52 -17.27
CA SER A 137 1.54 -10.72 -17.72
C SER A 137 2.61 -11.16 -16.72
N GLY A 138 3.37 -10.22 -16.16
CA GLY A 138 4.37 -10.50 -15.13
C GLY A 138 3.74 -11.11 -13.88
N ILE A 139 2.63 -10.55 -13.40
CA ILE A 139 1.86 -11.10 -12.27
C ILE A 139 1.36 -12.51 -12.61
N ALA A 140 0.81 -12.71 -13.81
CA ALA A 140 0.31 -14.02 -14.24
C ALA A 140 1.44 -15.08 -14.27
N ILE A 141 2.63 -14.73 -14.78
CA ILE A 141 3.81 -15.61 -14.79
C ILE A 141 4.19 -16.04 -13.37
N ALA A 142 4.15 -15.11 -12.41
CA ALA A 142 4.52 -15.39 -11.03
C ALA A 142 3.50 -16.28 -10.29
N ILE A 143 2.20 -16.11 -10.57
CA ILE A 143 1.10 -16.74 -9.82
C ILE A 143 0.67 -18.08 -10.43
N LEU A 144 0.75 -18.22 -11.76
CA LEU A 144 0.26 -19.38 -12.50
C LEU A 144 1.32 -20.44 -12.68
N ASN A 145 0.97 -21.70 -12.43
CA ASN A 145 1.80 -22.85 -12.75
C ASN A 145 1.12 -23.72 -13.83
N ARG A 146 1.90 -24.24 -14.76
CA ARG A 146 1.42 -25.28 -15.70
C ARG A 146 1.59 -26.64 -14.99
N PRO A 147 0.54 -27.42 -14.77
CA PRO A 147 0.67 -28.79 -14.28
C PRO A 147 1.25 -29.68 -15.37
N SER A 148 2.11 -30.61 -14.98
CA SER A 148 2.88 -31.49 -15.85
C SER A 148 2.06 -32.54 -16.65
N LEU A 149 0.81 -32.81 -16.32
CA LEU A 149 0.08 -33.96 -16.93
C LEU A 149 -1.41 -33.74 -17.24
N ASN A 150 -2.04 -32.65 -16.87
CA ASN A 150 -3.50 -32.49 -17.05
C ASN A 150 -3.91 -31.09 -17.50
N ASN A 151 -3.28 -30.49 -18.44
CA ASN A 151 -3.61 -29.24 -19.21
C ASN A 151 -4.48 -28.14 -18.54
N LYS A 152 -4.75 -28.21 -17.22
CA LYS A 152 -5.49 -27.17 -16.49
C LYS A 152 -4.50 -26.26 -15.75
N MET A 153 -4.59 -24.97 -16.00
CA MET A 153 -3.87 -23.97 -15.22
C MET A 153 -4.27 -24.06 -13.75
N LYS A 154 -3.29 -24.22 -12.85
CA LYS A 154 -3.51 -24.17 -11.39
C LYS A 154 -2.83 -22.93 -10.82
N PHE A 155 -3.53 -22.27 -9.90
CA PHE A 155 -2.93 -21.21 -9.10
C PHE A 155 -1.95 -21.83 -8.09
N ASN A 156 -0.74 -21.28 -8.00
CA ASN A 156 0.24 -21.65 -6.96
C ASN A 156 -0.19 -21.19 -5.58
N TYR A 157 -1.11 -20.26 -5.51
CA TYR A 157 -1.55 -19.57 -4.31
C TYR A 157 -3.06 -19.67 -4.14
N SER A 158 -3.53 -19.49 -2.91
CA SER A 158 -4.96 -19.46 -2.61
C SER A 158 -5.68 -18.36 -3.42
N VAL A 159 -6.71 -18.75 -4.17
CA VAL A 159 -7.54 -17.82 -4.93
C VAL A 159 -8.11 -16.70 -4.03
N LYS A 160 -8.53 -17.06 -2.80
CA LYS A 160 -9.00 -16.09 -1.81
C LYS A 160 -7.94 -15.02 -1.51
N GLY A 161 -6.68 -15.44 -1.32
CA GLY A 161 -5.58 -14.51 -1.06
C GLY A 161 -5.30 -13.60 -2.25
N VAL A 162 -5.35 -14.12 -3.47
CA VAL A 162 -5.17 -13.34 -4.71
C VAL A 162 -6.31 -12.33 -4.87
N VAL A 163 -7.57 -12.74 -4.69
CA VAL A 163 -8.73 -11.83 -4.74
C VAL A 163 -8.61 -10.74 -3.68
N PHE A 164 -8.17 -11.07 -2.47
CA PHE A 164 -7.95 -10.07 -1.42
C PHE A 164 -6.86 -9.08 -1.80
N ALA A 165 -5.75 -9.52 -2.39
CA ALA A 165 -4.71 -8.62 -2.88
C ALA A 165 -5.22 -7.69 -4.00
N LEU A 166 -6.05 -8.20 -4.93
CA LEU A 166 -6.69 -7.40 -5.98
C LEU A 166 -7.63 -6.34 -5.40
N LEU A 167 -8.49 -6.71 -4.44
CA LEU A 167 -9.36 -5.76 -3.74
C LEU A 167 -8.54 -4.71 -2.98
N GLY A 168 -7.42 -5.13 -2.37
CA GLY A 168 -6.44 -4.23 -1.77
C GLY A 168 -5.89 -3.23 -2.77
N ALA A 169 -5.48 -3.69 -3.96
CA ALA A 169 -4.95 -2.84 -5.02
C ALA A 169 -5.99 -1.82 -5.52
N VAL A 170 -7.24 -2.24 -5.72
CA VAL A 170 -8.34 -1.34 -6.08
C VAL A 170 -8.55 -0.27 -4.99
N GLY A 171 -8.63 -0.69 -3.72
CA GLY A 171 -8.80 0.24 -2.60
C GLY A 171 -7.66 1.26 -2.50
N GLN A 172 -6.41 0.81 -2.69
CA GLN A 172 -5.25 1.70 -2.69
C GLN A 172 -5.26 2.67 -3.89
N ALA A 173 -5.61 2.19 -5.09
CA ALA A 173 -5.68 3.04 -6.29
C ALA A 173 -6.73 4.16 -6.13
N VAL A 174 -7.96 3.80 -5.72
CA VAL A 174 -9.03 4.78 -5.46
C VAL A 174 -8.62 5.72 -4.32
N GLY A 175 -8.09 5.17 -3.22
CA GLY A 175 -7.60 5.97 -2.10
C GLY A 175 -6.52 6.98 -2.51
N LEU A 176 -5.60 6.60 -3.39
CA LEU A 176 -4.54 7.49 -3.89
C LEU A 176 -5.11 8.63 -4.75
N VAL A 177 -6.04 8.32 -5.68
CA VAL A 177 -6.70 9.34 -6.51
C VAL A 177 -7.43 10.36 -5.65
N LEU A 178 -8.21 9.88 -4.67
CA LEU A 178 -8.93 10.75 -3.74
C LEU A 178 -7.98 11.58 -2.87
N SER A 179 -6.82 11.00 -2.46
CA SER A 179 -5.80 11.76 -1.72
C SER A 179 -5.25 12.90 -2.56
N LYS A 180 -4.88 12.62 -3.81
CA LYS A 180 -4.35 13.65 -4.72
C LYS A 180 -5.35 14.76 -4.94
N TYR A 181 -6.60 14.41 -5.19
CA TYR A 181 -7.67 15.37 -5.42
C TYR A 181 -7.97 16.23 -4.18
N GLY A 182 -8.00 15.62 -2.99
CA GLY A 182 -8.31 16.31 -1.74
C GLY A 182 -7.16 17.11 -1.16
N MET A 183 -5.92 16.64 -1.35
CA MET A 183 -4.73 17.25 -0.75
C MET A 183 -4.34 18.56 -1.44
N LYS A 184 -4.42 18.63 -2.80
CA LYS A 184 -3.91 19.77 -3.57
C LYS A 184 -2.48 20.16 -3.13
N SER A 185 -2.32 21.39 -2.59
CA SER A 185 -1.07 21.92 -2.01
C SER A 185 -0.96 21.76 -0.50
N TYR A 186 -1.94 21.09 0.15
CA TYR A 186 -1.93 20.90 1.59
C TYR A 186 -0.77 19.99 2.03
N ASP A 187 -0.29 20.18 3.25
CA ASP A 187 0.87 19.43 3.79
C ASP A 187 0.64 17.90 3.77
N PRO A 188 1.57 17.10 3.22
CA PRO A 188 1.40 15.66 3.07
C PRO A 188 1.27 14.89 4.39
N PHE A 189 1.97 15.33 5.45
CA PHE A 189 1.88 14.69 6.77
C PHE A 189 0.53 14.99 7.43
N ALA A 190 0.05 16.22 7.31
CA ALA A 190 -1.27 16.60 7.79
C ALA A 190 -2.39 15.93 6.98
N ALA A 191 -2.24 15.80 5.66
CA ALA A 191 -3.15 15.05 4.81
C ALA A 191 -3.22 13.56 5.23
N THR A 192 -2.06 12.95 5.50
CA THR A 192 -1.98 11.59 6.02
C THR A 192 -2.67 11.47 7.40
N HIS A 193 -2.53 12.49 8.25
CA HIS A 193 -3.16 12.51 9.56
C HIS A 193 -4.69 12.49 9.48
N ILE A 194 -5.31 13.28 8.58
CA ILE A 194 -6.76 13.24 8.31
C ILE A 194 -7.19 11.83 7.88
N ARG A 195 -6.47 11.22 6.96
CA ARG A 195 -6.76 9.87 6.47
C ARG A 195 -6.68 8.83 7.59
N ILE A 196 -5.70 8.96 8.50
CA ILE A 196 -5.53 8.06 9.65
C ILE A 196 -6.67 8.23 10.64
N ILE A 197 -7.08 9.46 10.96
CA ILE A 197 -8.22 9.73 11.86
C ILE A 197 -9.47 9.01 11.36
N THR A 198 -9.81 9.17 10.09
CA THR A 198 -11.00 8.53 9.50
C THR A 198 -10.84 7.01 9.37
N GLY A 199 -9.63 6.53 9.07
CA GLY A 199 -9.33 5.10 9.07
C GLY A 199 -9.53 4.46 10.45
N MET A 200 -9.08 5.14 11.53
CA MET A 200 -9.30 4.69 12.90
C MET A 200 -10.79 4.64 13.27
N ILE A 201 -11.53 5.68 12.93
CA ILE A 201 -12.98 5.72 13.16
C ILE A 201 -13.66 4.56 12.42
N GLY A 202 -13.34 4.34 11.14
CA GLY A 202 -13.88 3.26 10.35
C GLY A 202 -13.60 1.87 10.92
N PHE A 203 -12.36 1.60 11.34
CA PHE A 203 -12.05 0.33 12.01
C PHE A 203 -12.67 0.21 13.39
N ALA A 204 -12.77 1.29 14.16
CA ALA A 204 -13.47 1.28 15.44
C ALA A 204 -14.94 0.87 15.28
N ILE A 205 -15.64 1.45 14.30
CA ILE A 205 -17.01 1.08 13.94
C ILE A 205 -17.12 -0.41 13.58
N ILE A 206 -16.23 -0.91 12.70
CA ILE A 206 -16.20 -2.33 12.31
C ILE A 206 -15.99 -3.25 13.50
N ILE A 207 -15.05 -2.91 14.40
CA ILE A 207 -14.75 -3.71 15.59
C ILE A 207 -15.93 -3.77 16.54
N VAL A 208 -16.63 -2.65 16.74
CA VAL A 208 -17.81 -2.58 17.60
C VAL A 208 -18.98 -3.37 16.99
N LEU A 209 -19.30 -3.12 15.72
CA LEU A 209 -20.39 -3.81 15.01
C LEU A 209 -20.18 -5.33 14.95
N LEU A 210 -18.95 -5.77 14.73
CA LEU A 210 -18.61 -7.19 14.68
C LEU A 210 -18.31 -7.80 16.07
N ARG A 211 -18.42 -7.01 17.15
CA ARG A 211 -18.12 -7.43 18.53
C ARG A 211 -16.72 -8.05 18.71
N LYS A 212 -15.72 -7.52 17.99
CA LYS A 212 -14.35 -8.06 17.94
C LYS A 212 -13.37 -7.33 18.88
N THR A 213 -13.84 -6.66 19.91
CA THR A 213 -12.99 -5.97 20.89
C THR A 213 -12.01 -6.89 21.63
N SER A 214 -12.39 -8.16 21.84
CA SER A 214 -11.51 -9.17 22.44
C SER A 214 -10.26 -9.45 21.60
N LEU A 215 -10.34 -9.34 20.28
CA LEU A 215 -9.18 -9.52 19.37
C LEU A 215 -8.11 -8.44 19.62
N ILE A 216 -8.54 -7.19 19.81
CA ILE A 216 -7.62 -6.08 20.10
C ILE A 216 -6.91 -6.30 21.43
N ARG A 217 -7.68 -6.68 22.48
CA ARG A 217 -7.12 -6.96 23.81
C ARG A 217 -6.12 -8.12 23.77
N SER A 218 -6.41 -9.17 23.01
CA SER A 218 -5.49 -10.30 22.80
C SER A 218 -4.24 -9.88 22.02
N ALA A 219 -4.39 -9.06 20.99
CA ALA A 219 -3.28 -8.56 20.20
C ALA A 219 -2.29 -7.72 21.02
N LEU A 220 -2.80 -6.85 21.89
CA LEU A 220 -1.97 -6.03 22.79
C LEU A 220 -1.10 -6.85 23.76
N LYS A 221 -1.51 -8.08 24.08
CA LYS A 221 -0.72 -9.01 24.91
C LYS A 221 0.38 -9.76 24.15
N SER A 222 0.31 -9.77 22.82
CA SER A 222 1.27 -10.48 21.97
C SER A 222 2.51 -9.65 21.71
N ARG A 223 3.62 -9.88 22.42
CA ARG A 223 4.88 -9.16 22.20
C ARG A 223 5.34 -9.21 20.73
N LYS A 224 5.35 -10.38 20.11
CA LYS A 224 5.75 -10.55 18.70
C LYS A 224 4.83 -9.79 17.74
N GLY A 225 3.51 -9.87 17.96
CA GLY A 225 2.52 -9.14 17.17
C GLY A 225 2.73 -7.62 17.31
N MET A 226 2.88 -7.13 18.54
CA MET A 226 3.11 -5.70 18.82
C MET A 226 4.42 -5.18 18.24
N THR A 227 5.52 -5.94 18.31
CA THR A 227 6.79 -5.54 17.68
C THR A 227 6.60 -5.34 16.17
N GLY A 228 5.96 -6.30 15.47
CA GLY A 228 5.69 -6.17 14.04
C GLY A 228 4.78 -4.98 13.74
N ILE A 229 3.73 -4.76 14.55
CA ILE A 229 2.84 -3.60 14.38
C ILE A 229 3.60 -2.29 14.62
N SER A 230 4.41 -2.17 15.65
CA SER A 230 5.15 -0.95 15.97
C SER A 230 6.13 -0.58 14.87
N ILE A 231 6.96 -1.53 14.42
CA ILE A 231 7.90 -1.31 13.30
C ILE A 231 7.12 -0.92 12.04
N GLY A 232 6.11 -1.71 11.67
CA GLY A 232 5.31 -1.43 10.50
C GLY A 232 4.55 -0.10 10.56
N SER A 233 4.18 0.39 11.77
CA SER A 233 3.51 1.69 11.93
C SER A 233 4.44 2.87 11.67
N VAL A 234 5.70 2.77 12.07
CA VAL A 234 6.70 3.81 11.79
C VAL A 234 6.99 3.88 10.29
N PHE A 235 7.32 2.75 9.67
CA PHE A 235 7.71 2.72 8.27
C PHE A 235 6.52 2.75 7.29
N GLY A 236 5.34 2.32 7.69
CA GLY A 236 4.14 2.31 6.85
C GLY A 236 3.36 3.63 6.91
N PRO A 237 2.33 3.71 7.74
CA PRO A 237 1.41 4.84 7.73
C PRO A 237 2.06 6.17 8.16
N PHE A 238 3.08 6.17 9.02
CA PHE A 238 3.75 7.40 9.41
C PHE A 238 4.72 7.87 8.31
N LEU A 239 5.80 7.15 8.03
CA LEU A 239 6.80 7.57 7.04
C LEU A 239 6.36 7.24 5.61
N GLY A 240 6.00 5.99 5.33
CA GLY A 240 5.75 5.52 3.98
C GLY A 240 4.62 6.26 3.29
N VAL A 241 3.46 6.42 3.95
CA VAL A 241 2.32 7.13 3.35
C VAL A 241 2.61 8.63 3.25
N SER A 242 3.16 9.26 4.28
CA SER A 242 3.44 10.70 4.25
C SER A 242 4.48 11.05 3.20
N LEU A 243 5.57 10.28 3.12
CA LEU A 243 6.59 10.49 2.10
C LEU A 243 6.11 10.14 0.69
N SER A 244 5.16 9.20 0.53
CA SER A 244 4.57 8.93 -0.78
C SER A 244 3.77 10.12 -1.31
N LEU A 245 3.00 10.78 -0.45
CA LEU A 245 2.30 12.02 -0.80
C LEU A 245 3.27 13.16 -1.06
N TYR A 246 4.35 13.28 -0.27
CA TYR A 246 5.41 14.23 -0.48
C TYR A 246 6.12 14.02 -1.84
N ALA A 247 6.47 12.79 -2.16
CA ALA A 247 7.09 12.44 -3.44
C ALA A 247 6.21 12.85 -4.63
N ILE A 248 4.91 12.58 -4.57
CA ILE A 248 3.94 12.93 -5.62
C ILE A 248 3.76 14.45 -5.76
N GLN A 249 3.97 15.23 -4.71
CA GLN A 249 3.96 16.68 -4.80
C GLN A 249 5.21 17.27 -5.48
N HIS A 250 6.38 16.65 -5.28
CA HIS A 250 7.67 17.23 -5.69
C HIS A 250 8.23 16.64 -6.98
N THR A 251 7.74 15.46 -7.42
CA THR A 251 8.08 14.88 -8.72
C THR A 251 6.83 14.47 -9.47
N GLY A 252 6.95 14.14 -10.75
CA GLY A 252 5.82 13.64 -11.52
C GLY A 252 5.24 12.35 -10.91
N THR A 253 3.91 12.28 -10.81
CA THR A 253 3.19 11.12 -10.21
C THR A 253 3.68 9.80 -10.82
N GLY A 254 4.00 9.83 -12.12
CA GLY A 254 4.53 8.69 -12.85
C GLY A 254 5.90 8.24 -12.36
N ILE A 255 6.85 9.15 -12.24
CA ILE A 255 8.21 8.85 -11.78
C ILE A 255 8.15 8.30 -10.35
N ALA A 256 7.44 8.98 -9.44
CA ALA A 256 7.26 8.51 -8.07
C ALA A 256 6.65 7.10 -8.02
N SER A 257 5.56 6.84 -8.76
CA SER A 257 4.89 5.53 -8.79
C SER A 257 5.78 4.43 -9.35
N THR A 258 6.60 4.73 -10.37
CA THR A 258 7.56 3.78 -10.94
C THR A 258 8.63 3.38 -9.92
N ILE A 259 9.20 4.35 -9.22
CA ILE A 259 10.22 4.08 -8.20
C ILE A 259 9.61 3.29 -7.05
N MET A 260 8.42 3.68 -6.58
CA MET A 260 7.72 2.96 -5.51
C MET A 260 7.30 1.54 -5.91
N ALA A 261 7.05 1.29 -7.20
CA ALA A 261 6.69 -0.04 -7.71
C ALA A 261 7.83 -1.07 -7.67
N ILE A 262 9.05 -0.70 -7.27
CA ILE A 262 10.20 -1.62 -7.13
C ILE A 262 10.09 -2.55 -5.91
N VAL A 263 9.14 -2.32 -5.00
CA VAL A 263 8.91 -3.09 -3.76
C VAL A 263 8.86 -4.60 -4.00
N PRO A 264 8.18 -5.15 -5.02
CA PRO A 264 8.15 -6.59 -5.26
C PRO A 264 9.52 -7.23 -5.51
N ILE A 265 10.49 -6.45 -5.99
CA ILE A 265 11.88 -6.90 -6.15
C ILE A 265 12.63 -6.76 -4.82
N LEU A 266 12.49 -5.61 -4.14
CA LEU A 266 13.17 -5.34 -2.88
C LEU A 266 12.77 -6.30 -1.75
N ILE A 267 11.53 -6.81 -1.77
CA ILE A 267 11.02 -7.70 -0.73
C ILE A 267 11.56 -9.14 -0.82
N ILE A 268 12.09 -9.55 -1.98
CA ILE A 268 12.53 -10.94 -2.21
C ILE A 268 13.66 -11.34 -1.25
N PRO A 269 14.81 -10.63 -1.18
CA PRO A 269 15.90 -11.03 -0.31
C PRO A 269 15.50 -11.13 1.17
N PRO A 270 14.88 -10.11 1.80
CA PRO A 270 14.49 -10.21 3.20
C PRO A 270 13.39 -11.25 3.46
N ALA A 271 12.49 -11.52 2.51
CA ALA A 271 11.49 -12.57 2.66
C ALA A 271 12.11 -13.97 2.70
N ILE A 272 13.16 -14.22 1.90
CA ILE A 272 13.94 -15.46 1.97
C ILE A 272 14.61 -15.59 3.33
N MET A 273 15.26 -14.51 3.81
CA MET A 273 16.04 -14.54 5.06
C MET A 273 15.14 -14.69 6.30
N LEU A 274 14.04 -13.92 6.37
CA LEU A 274 13.18 -13.85 7.56
C LEU A 274 12.17 -15.00 7.63
N PHE A 275 11.58 -15.37 6.50
CA PHE A 275 10.51 -16.37 6.46
C PHE A 275 10.94 -17.70 5.85
N LYS A 276 12.23 -17.84 5.45
CA LYS A 276 12.77 -19.04 4.78
C LYS A 276 11.92 -19.47 3.58
N GLN A 277 11.34 -18.51 2.89
CA GLN A 277 10.46 -18.76 1.74
C GLN A 277 11.28 -19.26 0.55
N LYS A 278 10.80 -20.31 -0.11
CA LYS A 278 11.34 -20.72 -1.41
C LYS A 278 10.80 -19.76 -2.48
N VAL A 279 11.69 -19.18 -3.28
CA VAL A 279 11.37 -18.29 -4.38
C VAL A 279 11.68 -19.01 -5.68
N SER A 280 10.71 -19.09 -6.57
CA SER A 280 10.94 -19.67 -7.90
C SER A 280 11.49 -18.62 -8.87
N MET A 281 12.27 -19.05 -9.85
CA MET A 281 12.73 -18.14 -10.94
C MET A 281 11.57 -17.47 -11.67
N LYS A 282 10.42 -18.14 -11.78
CA LYS A 282 9.21 -17.56 -12.39
C LYS A 282 8.69 -16.36 -11.60
N GLU A 283 8.74 -16.42 -10.27
CA GLU A 283 8.33 -15.29 -9.43
C GLU A 283 9.28 -14.11 -9.58
N VAL A 284 10.60 -14.36 -9.65
CA VAL A 284 11.60 -13.31 -9.88
C VAL A 284 11.40 -12.65 -11.25
N VAL A 285 11.30 -13.46 -12.29
CA VAL A 285 11.08 -12.99 -13.67
C VAL A 285 9.73 -12.24 -13.75
N GLY A 286 8.68 -12.78 -13.16
CA GLY A 286 7.36 -12.14 -13.12
C GLY A 286 7.39 -10.79 -12.40
N ALA A 287 8.12 -10.69 -11.29
CA ALA A 287 8.29 -9.43 -10.56
C ALA A 287 9.06 -8.38 -11.41
N VAL A 288 10.14 -8.78 -12.06
CA VAL A 288 10.92 -7.90 -12.94
C VAL A 288 10.05 -7.41 -14.12
N ILE A 289 9.34 -8.31 -14.80
CA ILE A 289 8.45 -7.96 -15.91
C ILE A 289 7.35 -7.00 -15.45
N SER A 290 6.73 -7.24 -14.27
CA SER A 290 5.70 -6.36 -13.73
C SER A 290 6.23 -4.95 -13.44
N VAL A 291 7.42 -4.84 -12.87
CA VAL A 291 8.07 -3.55 -12.57
C VAL A 291 8.43 -2.80 -13.87
N ILE A 292 8.95 -3.50 -14.87
CA ILE A 292 9.21 -2.93 -16.20
C ILE A 292 7.90 -2.43 -16.82
N GLY A 293 6.81 -3.20 -16.72
CA GLY A 293 5.49 -2.79 -17.18
C GLY A 293 5.01 -1.49 -16.53
N VAL A 294 5.19 -1.35 -15.22
CA VAL A 294 4.89 -0.09 -14.52
C VAL A 294 5.82 1.05 -14.98
N ALA A 295 7.11 0.78 -15.17
CA ALA A 295 8.06 1.80 -15.64
C ALA A 295 7.66 2.34 -17.02
N LEU A 296 7.30 1.46 -17.96
CA LEU A 296 6.84 1.85 -19.30
C LEU A 296 5.55 2.67 -19.31
N PHE A 297 4.77 2.61 -18.25
CA PHE A 297 3.57 3.41 -18.09
C PHE A 297 3.87 4.91 -18.00
N PHE A 298 5.06 5.26 -17.52
CA PHE A 298 5.42 6.62 -17.15
C PHE A 298 6.60 7.20 -17.94
N VAL A 299 7.22 6.41 -18.82
CA VAL A 299 8.26 6.80 -19.77
C VAL A 299 7.68 6.93 -21.17
#